data_9c230a344c0e53ce550a86781924f563
#
_entry.id   9c230a344c0e53ce550a86781924f563
#
_cell.length_a   1.000
_cell.length_b   1.000
_cell.length_c   1.000
_cell.angle_alpha   90.00
_cell.angle_beta   90.00
_cell.angle_gamma   90.00
#
_symmetry.space_group_name_H-M   'P 1'
#
loop_
_entity.id
_entity.type
_entity.pdbx_description
1 polymer ?
#
loop_
_entity_poly.entity_id
_entity_poly.type
_entity_poly.pdbx_seq_one_letter_code
_entity_poly.pdbx_strand_id
1 'polypeptide(L)'
;MKRRFKDLSAAEVLALAVSLEEEDARLLQEFARILRPNYPKAAADLDTMRKEEDSHRHRLVELFRKKYGPEIPLLGREDVSGFVRRDPLHSVRPWDVQRVRRQVALMELETQRFYTRAAELTKDAELRQLLGDLAEAERKHEIVSSQFDPAH
;
A
#
# COMPACT_ATOMS: atom_id res chain seq x y z
N MET A 1 -16.94 1.10 17.20
CA MET A 1 -17.64 1.66 16.04
C MET A 1 -16.62 2.15 15.03
N LYS A 2 -16.80 1.78 13.74
CA LYS A 2 -15.88 2.22 12.69
C LYS A 2 -16.06 3.71 12.40
N ARG A 3 -14.96 4.40 12.20
CA ARG A 3 -14.99 5.79 11.75
C ARG A 3 -15.10 5.84 10.24
N ARG A 4 -15.82 6.83 9.71
CA ARG A 4 -15.90 7.02 8.26
C ARG A 4 -14.63 7.72 7.78
N PHE A 5 -14.13 7.29 6.61
CA PHE A 5 -12.91 7.86 6.03
C PHE A 5 -12.99 9.39 5.93
N LYS A 6 -14.11 9.92 5.47
CA LYS A 6 -14.28 11.36 5.29
C LYS A 6 -14.22 12.18 6.59
N ASP A 7 -14.38 11.51 7.74
CA ASP A 7 -14.39 12.15 9.06
C ASP A 7 -13.03 12.06 9.76
N LEU A 8 -12.03 11.44 9.13
CA LEU A 8 -10.70 11.31 9.72
C LEU A 8 -9.97 12.65 9.70
N SER A 9 -9.24 12.94 10.77
CA SER A 9 -8.32 14.06 10.81
C SER A 9 -7.11 13.79 9.90
N ALA A 10 -6.34 14.82 9.58
CA ALA A 10 -5.12 14.65 8.80
C ALA A 10 -4.13 13.71 9.50
N ALA A 11 -4.00 13.80 10.82
CA ALA A 11 -3.15 12.88 11.58
C ALA A 11 -3.62 11.44 11.45
N GLU A 12 -4.94 11.22 11.51
CA GLU A 12 -5.51 9.87 11.37
C GLU A 12 -5.34 9.31 9.96
N VAL A 13 -5.44 10.17 8.93
CA VAL A 13 -5.17 9.75 7.55
C VAL A 13 -3.72 9.28 7.40
N LEU A 14 -2.77 10.01 7.97
CA LEU A 14 -1.36 9.60 7.96
C LEU A 14 -1.14 8.28 8.70
N ALA A 15 -1.76 8.12 9.88
CA ALA A 15 -1.66 6.88 10.65
C ALA A 15 -2.20 5.69 9.86
N LEU A 16 -3.35 5.87 9.21
CA LEU A 16 -3.93 4.84 8.36
C LEU A 16 -3.02 4.50 7.18
N ALA A 17 -2.44 5.52 6.54
CA ALA A 17 -1.50 5.32 5.43
C ALA A 17 -0.28 4.49 5.86
N VAL A 18 0.29 4.75 7.03
CA VAL A 18 1.39 3.96 7.58
C VAL A 18 0.98 2.49 7.71
N SER A 19 -0.20 2.25 8.25
CA SER A 19 -0.73 0.89 8.43
C SER A 19 -0.92 0.17 7.09
N LEU A 20 -1.43 0.88 6.07
CA LEU A 20 -1.65 0.30 4.75
C LEU A 20 -0.32 -0.04 4.06
N GLU A 21 0.70 0.81 4.19
CA GLU A 21 2.03 0.51 3.64
C GLU A 21 2.65 -0.72 4.30
N GLU A 22 2.49 -0.87 5.62
CA GLU A 22 2.96 -2.06 6.33
C GLU A 22 2.24 -3.32 5.85
N GLU A 23 0.94 -3.24 5.63
CA GLU A 23 0.14 -4.34 5.12
C GLU A 23 0.61 -4.74 3.73
N ASP A 24 0.79 -3.77 2.83
CA ASP A 24 1.25 -4.02 1.47
C ASP A 24 2.65 -4.63 1.46
N ALA A 25 3.57 -4.13 2.30
CA ALA A 25 4.92 -4.68 2.39
C ALA A 25 4.90 -6.15 2.83
N ARG A 26 4.07 -6.49 3.81
CA ARG A 26 3.94 -7.89 4.26
C ARG A 26 3.40 -8.80 3.17
N LEU A 27 2.42 -8.34 2.40
CA LEU A 27 1.86 -9.11 1.29
C LEU A 27 2.90 -9.35 0.20
N LEU A 28 3.64 -8.30 -0.18
CA LEU A 28 4.70 -8.43 -1.18
C LEU A 28 5.78 -9.41 -0.73
N GLN A 29 6.15 -9.37 0.55
CA GLN A 29 7.13 -10.29 1.11
C GLN A 29 6.63 -11.73 1.04
N GLU A 30 5.37 -11.97 1.38
CA GLU A 30 4.79 -13.31 1.35
C GLU A 30 4.70 -13.84 -0.08
N PHE A 31 4.28 -13.02 -1.04
CA PHE A 31 4.25 -13.42 -2.44
C PHE A 31 5.65 -13.72 -2.98
N ALA A 32 6.64 -12.92 -2.61
CA ALA A 32 8.03 -13.17 -3.02
C ALA A 32 8.50 -14.52 -2.48
N ARG A 33 8.19 -14.83 -1.22
CA ARG A 33 8.53 -16.11 -0.60
C ARG A 33 7.92 -17.28 -1.36
N ILE A 34 6.65 -17.16 -1.74
CA ILE A 34 5.91 -18.20 -2.46
C ILE A 34 6.52 -18.44 -3.86
N LEU A 35 6.87 -17.36 -4.56
CA LEU A 35 7.36 -17.47 -5.94
C LEU A 35 8.84 -17.83 -6.06
N ARG A 36 9.65 -17.56 -5.04
CA ARG A 36 11.11 -17.64 -5.15
C ARG A 36 11.63 -18.99 -5.67
N PRO A 37 11.10 -20.14 -5.22
CA PRO A 37 11.64 -21.42 -5.68
C PRO A 37 11.52 -21.66 -7.19
N ASN A 38 10.45 -21.19 -7.81
CA ASN A 38 10.17 -21.46 -9.22
C ASN A 38 10.26 -20.22 -10.12
N TYR A 39 10.15 -19.02 -9.55
CA TYR A 39 10.11 -17.75 -10.29
C TYR A 39 10.99 -16.71 -9.59
N PRO A 40 12.32 -16.95 -9.53
CA PRO A 40 13.20 -16.07 -8.74
C PRO A 40 13.25 -14.64 -9.24
N LYS A 41 13.09 -14.39 -10.54
CA LYS A 41 13.08 -13.03 -11.06
C LYS A 41 11.83 -12.27 -10.61
N ALA A 42 10.67 -12.89 -10.70
CA ALA A 42 9.43 -12.28 -10.23
C ALA A 42 9.52 -12.00 -8.72
N ALA A 43 10.09 -12.92 -7.95
CA ALA A 43 10.30 -12.71 -6.52
C ALA A 43 11.22 -11.51 -6.24
N ALA A 44 12.29 -11.37 -7.04
CA ALA A 44 13.21 -10.22 -6.90
C ALA A 44 12.50 -8.90 -7.20
N ASP A 45 11.61 -8.88 -8.20
CA ASP A 45 10.82 -7.68 -8.53
C ASP A 45 9.90 -7.30 -7.36
N LEU A 46 9.28 -8.30 -6.74
CA LEU A 46 8.43 -8.08 -5.55
C LEU A 46 9.25 -7.57 -4.36
N ASP A 47 10.46 -8.08 -4.18
CA ASP A 47 11.37 -7.58 -3.13
C ASP A 47 11.70 -6.10 -3.35
N THR A 48 11.93 -5.69 -4.60
CA THR A 48 12.17 -4.30 -4.93
C THR A 48 10.97 -3.43 -4.61
N MET A 49 9.77 -3.88 -4.98
CA MET A 49 8.52 -3.16 -4.67
C MET A 49 8.34 -3.03 -3.15
N ARG A 50 8.63 -4.09 -2.39
CA ARG A 50 8.54 -4.05 -0.93
C ARG A 50 9.45 -2.98 -0.33
N LYS A 51 10.68 -2.86 -0.85
CA LYS A 51 11.61 -1.81 -0.38
C LYS A 51 11.06 -0.42 -0.64
N GLU A 52 10.37 -0.22 -1.77
CA GLU A 52 9.73 1.05 -2.06
C GLU A 52 8.56 1.33 -1.11
N GLU A 53 7.76 0.31 -0.77
CA GLU A 53 6.70 0.46 0.23
C GLU A 53 7.28 0.84 1.60
N ASP A 54 8.40 0.24 1.99
CA ASP A 54 9.09 0.61 3.23
C ASP A 54 9.56 2.07 3.20
N SER A 55 10.05 2.53 2.06
CA SER A 55 10.45 3.93 1.86
C SER A 55 9.25 4.88 1.99
N HIS A 56 8.12 4.51 1.39
CA HIS A 56 6.87 5.30 1.52
C HIS A 56 6.45 5.40 2.97
N ARG A 57 6.46 4.29 3.69
CA ARG A 57 6.12 4.27 5.11
C ARG A 57 7.05 5.19 5.91
N HIS A 58 8.32 5.17 5.63
CA HIS A 58 9.30 6.01 6.31
C HIS A 58 8.99 7.50 6.10
N ARG A 59 8.67 7.89 4.87
CA ARG A 59 8.29 9.28 4.56
C ARG A 59 7.03 9.71 5.31
N LEU A 60 6.05 8.81 5.39
CA LEU A 60 4.80 9.07 6.11
C LEU A 60 5.06 9.23 7.61
N VAL A 61 5.89 8.37 8.19
CA VAL A 61 6.25 8.43 9.60
C VAL A 61 6.99 9.73 9.91
N GLU A 62 7.93 10.13 9.07
CA GLU A 62 8.68 11.38 9.26
C GLU A 62 7.74 12.60 9.24
N LEU A 63 6.83 12.66 8.28
CA LEU A 63 5.88 13.77 8.19
C LEU A 63 4.95 13.78 9.40
N PHE A 64 4.47 12.61 9.83
CA PHE A 64 3.62 12.52 11.02
C PHE A 64 4.33 13.10 12.24
N ARG A 65 5.55 12.64 12.49
CA ARG A 65 6.32 13.09 13.66
C ARG A 65 6.62 14.58 13.62
N LYS A 66 6.91 15.10 12.45
CA LYS A 66 7.15 16.53 12.27
C LYS A 66 5.92 17.38 12.62
N LYS A 67 4.74 16.92 12.23
CA LYS A 67 3.50 17.73 12.37
C LYS A 67 2.73 17.43 13.66
N TYR A 68 2.76 16.20 14.15
CA TYR A 68 1.84 15.73 15.20
C TYR A 68 2.54 15.09 16.39
N GLY A 69 3.87 14.96 16.35
CA GLY A 69 4.63 14.40 17.47
C GLY A 69 4.97 12.92 17.29
N PRO A 70 5.63 12.34 18.30
CA PRO A 70 6.27 11.02 18.13
C PRO A 70 5.33 9.82 18.18
N GLU A 71 4.11 9.98 18.70
CA GLU A 71 3.20 8.86 18.89
C GLU A 71 2.19 8.76 17.75
N ILE A 72 2.32 7.70 16.94
CA ILE A 72 1.42 7.45 15.82
C ILE A 72 0.30 6.54 16.31
N PRO A 73 -0.98 6.96 16.22
CA PRO A 73 -2.08 6.09 16.63
C PRO A 73 -2.16 4.82 15.80
N LEU A 74 -2.58 3.73 16.44
CA LEU A 74 -2.85 2.49 15.74
C LEU A 74 -4.22 2.60 15.07
N LEU A 75 -4.22 2.71 13.76
CA LEU A 75 -5.43 2.82 12.98
C LEU A 75 -5.25 1.99 11.72
N GLY A 76 -5.99 0.90 11.61
CA GLY A 76 -5.90 -0.01 10.48
C GLY A 76 -7.13 0.03 9.60
N ARG A 77 -7.06 -0.72 8.52
CA ARG A 77 -8.15 -0.83 7.53
C ARG A 77 -9.48 -1.20 8.19
N GLU A 78 -9.43 -2.09 9.17
CA GLU A 78 -10.62 -2.61 9.86
C GLU A 78 -11.32 -1.57 10.72
N ASP A 79 -10.65 -0.45 11.04
CA ASP A 79 -11.19 0.60 11.91
C ASP A 79 -11.93 1.68 11.12
N VAL A 80 -11.90 1.62 9.80
CA VAL A 80 -12.40 2.69 8.93
C VAL A 80 -13.34 2.14 7.88
N SER A 81 -14.42 2.87 7.62
CA SER A 81 -15.38 2.55 6.56
C SER A 81 -15.42 3.66 5.51
N GLY A 82 -15.98 3.37 4.35
CA GLY A 82 -16.21 4.38 3.31
C GLY A 82 -15.00 4.68 2.44
N PHE A 83 -14.02 3.78 2.40
CA PHE A 83 -12.93 3.87 1.45
C PHE A 83 -12.74 2.50 0.78
N VAL A 84 -11.71 2.38 -0.05
CA VAL A 84 -11.47 1.16 -0.83
C VAL A 84 -11.40 -0.07 0.08
N ARG A 85 -12.21 -1.08 -0.22
CA ARG A 85 -12.20 -2.36 0.49
C ARG A 85 -11.25 -3.31 -0.19
N ARG A 86 -10.59 -4.13 0.62
CA ARG A 86 -9.76 -5.22 0.11
C ARG A 86 -10.40 -6.54 0.48
N ASP A 87 -10.63 -7.37 -0.51
CA ASP A 87 -11.13 -8.71 -0.26
C ASP A 87 -10.05 -9.52 0.46
N PRO A 88 -10.44 -10.40 1.40
CA PRO A 88 -9.47 -11.26 2.05
C PRO A 88 -8.70 -12.08 1.03
N LEU A 89 -7.38 -12.15 1.21
CA LEU A 89 -6.58 -13.03 0.39
C LEU A 89 -6.83 -14.45 0.83
N HIS A 90 -7.59 -15.17 0.04
CA HIS A 90 -7.77 -16.59 0.28
C HIS A 90 -6.50 -17.32 -0.11
N SER A 91 -6.02 -18.19 0.75
CA SER A 91 -4.88 -19.04 0.44
C SER A 91 -5.33 -20.17 -0.48
N VAL A 92 -5.88 -19.80 -1.64
CA VAL A 92 -6.26 -20.77 -2.66
C VAL A 92 -4.99 -21.18 -3.41
N ARG A 93 -4.62 -22.41 -3.25
CA ARG A 93 -3.44 -22.96 -3.91
C ARG A 93 -3.86 -23.69 -5.18
N PRO A 94 -2.96 -23.78 -6.17
CA PRO A 94 -1.59 -23.28 -6.16
C PRO A 94 -1.53 -21.77 -6.53
N TRP A 95 -0.56 -21.08 -5.93
CA TRP A 95 -0.20 -19.74 -6.37
C TRP A 95 0.77 -19.85 -7.54
N ASP A 96 0.50 -19.13 -8.62
CA ASP A 96 1.41 -19.00 -9.74
C ASP A 96 1.69 -17.52 -10.02
N VAL A 97 2.61 -17.24 -10.95
CA VAL A 97 3.00 -15.87 -11.29
C VAL A 97 1.80 -15.04 -11.73
N GLN A 98 0.91 -15.60 -12.55
CA GLN A 98 -0.26 -14.87 -13.06
C GLN A 98 -1.21 -14.47 -11.94
N ARG A 99 -1.43 -15.37 -11.00
CA ARG A 99 -2.33 -15.12 -9.87
C ARG A 99 -1.76 -14.09 -8.93
N VAL A 100 -0.47 -14.20 -8.60
CA VAL A 100 0.22 -13.22 -7.77
C VAL A 100 0.22 -11.86 -8.48
N ARG A 101 0.50 -11.82 -9.77
CA ARG A 101 0.47 -10.57 -10.54
C ARG A 101 -0.87 -9.87 -10.42
N ARG A 102 -1.98 -10.60 -10.56
CA ARG A 102 -3.31 -10.03 -10.45
C ARG A 102 -3.57 -9.47 -9.05
N GLN A 103 -3.15 -10.20 -8.02
CA GLN A 103 -3.34 -9.75 -6.64
C GLN A 103 -2.51 -8.50 -6.34
N VAL A 104 -1.27 -8.45 -6.82
CA VAL A 104 -0.40 -7.29 -6.64
C VAL A 104 -0.98 -6.07 -7.37
N ALA A 105 -1.45 -6.26 -8.62
CA ALA A 105 -2.06 -5.18 -9.38
C ALA A 105 -3.29 -4.60 -8.68
N LEU A 106 -4.15 -5.45 -8.12
CA LEU A 106 -5.32 -5.00 -7.35
C LEU A 106 -4.91 -4.25 -6.09
N MET A 107 -3.92 -4.77 -5.37
CA MET A 107 -3.40 -4.13 -4.17
C MET A 107 -2.87 -2.72 -4.48
N GLU A 108 -2.05 -2.59 -5.52
CA GLU A 108 -1.47 -1.31 -5.90
C GLU A 108 -2.55 -0.32 -6.37
N LEU A 109 -3.57 -0.80 -7.09
CA LEU A 109 -4.68 0.04 -7.52
C LEU A 109 -5.50 0.55 -6.33
N GLU A 110 -5.77 -0.31 -5.36
CA GLU A 110 -6.48 0.07 -4.14
C GLU A 110 -5.73 1.14 -3.36
N THR A 111 -4.42 0.96 -3.22
CA THR A 111 -3.56 1.89 -2.49
C THR A 111 -3.45 3.22 -3.24
N GLN A 112 -3.34 3.17 -4.57
CA GLN A 112 -3.37 4.38 -5.41
C GLN A 112 -4.66 5.16 -5.19
N ARG A 113 -5.80 4.48 -5.20
CA ARG A 113 -7.10 5.13 -4.99
C ARG A 113 -7.21 5.74 -3.60
N PHE A 114 -6.68 5.05 -2.60
CA PHE A 114 -6.63 5.60 -1.25
C PHE A 114 -5.86 6.93 -1.21
N TYR A 115 -4.65 6.96 -1.77
CA TYR A 115 -3.83 8.17 -1.76
C TYR A 115 -4.46 9.30 -2.55
N THR A 116 -5.06 9.00 -3.70
CA THR A 116 -5.74 10.00 -4.52
C THR A 116 -6.89 10.63 -3.75
N ARG A 117 -7.71 9.82 -3.11
CA ARG A 117 -8.84 10.31 -2.34
C ARG A 117 -8.39 11.08 -1.10
N ALA A 118 -7.37 10.58 -0.41
CA ALA A 118 -6.82 11.26 0.76
C ALA A 118 -6.26 12.64 0.39
N ALA A 119 -5.58 12.74 -0.76
CA ALA A 119 -5.07 14.02 -1.25
C ALA A 119 -6.21 15.01 -1.54
N GLU A 120 -7.29 14.53 -2.14
CA GLU A 120 -8.46 15.38 -2.44
C GLU A 120 -9.13 15.92 -1.18
N LEU A 121 -9.15 15.14 -0.09
CA LEU A 121 -9.83 15.52 1.14
C LEU A 121 -8.95 16.34 2.07
N THR A 122 -7.65 16.42 1.82
CA THR A 122 -6.71 17.08 2.70
C THR A 122 -6.55 18.57 2.33
N LYS A 123 -6.53 19.44 3.35
CA LYS A 123 -6.35 20.87 3.16
C LYS A 123 -4.91 21.32 3.38
N ASP A 124 -4.12 20.52 4.07
CA ASP A 124 -2.70 20.80 4.32
C ASP A 124 -1.90 20.59 3.03
N ALA A 125 -1.24 21.64 2.55
CA ALA A 125 -0.54 21.60 1.26
C ALA A 125 0.63 20.61 1.25
N GLU A 126 1.39 20.52 2.34
CA GLU A 126 2.52 19.60 2.44
C GLU A 126 2.06 18.15 2.46
N LEU A 127 1.01 17.88 3.21
CA LEU A 127 0.42 16.54 3.25
C LEU A 127 -0.18 16.16 1.90
N ARG A 128 -0.91 17.09 1.27
CA ARG A 128 -1.48 16.86 -0.06
C ARG A 128 -0.41 16.51 -1.08
N GLN A 129 0.73 17.21 -1.04
CA GLN A 129 1.84 16.95 -1.95
C GLN A 129 2.40 15.55 -1.74
N LEU A 130 2.63 15.15 -0.50
CA LEU A 130 3.12 13.81 -0.20
C LEU A 130 2.14 12.74 -0.67
N LEU A 131 0.86 12.89 -0.35
CA LEU A 131 -0.16 11.90 -0.74
C LEU A 131 -0.27 11.79 -2.27
N GLY A 132 -0.17 12.90 -2.97
CA GLY A 132 -0.17 12.90 -4.44
C GLY A 132 1.07 12.20 -5.02
N ASP A 133 2.23 12.43 -4.44
CA ASP A 133 3.47 11.77 -4.85
C ASP A 133 3.39 10.26 -4.64
N LEU A 134 2.79 9.83 -3.53
CA LEU A 134 2.61 8.41 -3.23
C LEU A 134 1.58 7.77 -4.18
N ALA A 135 0.51 8.48 -4.52
CA ALA A 135 -0.45 7.98 -5.52
C ALA A 135 0.23 7.72 -6.86
N GLU A 136 1.11 8.62 -7.29
CA GLU A 136 1.84 8.46 -8.54
C GLU A 136 2.83 7.29 -8.47
N ALA A 137 3.49 7.10 -7.34
CA ALA A 137 4.41 5.98 -7.13
C ALA A 137 3.66 4.64 -7.21
N GLU A 138 2.46 4.56 -6.60
CA GLU A 138 1.65 3.34 -6.66
C GLU A 138 1.17 3.04 -8.09
N ARG A 139 0.87 4.08 -8.86
CA ARG A 139 0.51 3.92 -10.27
C ARG A 139 1.65 3.28 -11.07
N LYS A 140 2.88 3.67 -10.80
CA LYS A 140 4.07 3.08 -11.44
C LYS A 140 4.26 1.62 -11.04
N HIS A 141 4.00 1.27 -9.78
CA HIS A 141 4.05 -0.11 -9.30
C HIS A 141 3.03 -0.99 -10.02
N GLU A 142 1.82 -0.48 -10.23
CA GLU A 142 0.79 -1.19 -10.98
C GLU A 142 1.27 -1.55 -12.39
N ILE A 143 1.90 -0.61 -13.07
CA ILE A 143 2.45 -0.84 -14.41
C ILE A 143 3.51 -1.96 -14.37
N VAL A 144 4.42 -1.90 -13.41
CA VAL A 144 5.47 -2.92 -13.27
C VAL A 144 4.86 -4.29 -13.01
N SER A 145 3.91 -4.38 -12.08
CA SER A 145 3.28 -5.67 -11.74
C SER A 145 2.53 -6.27 -12.92
N SER A 146 1.94 -5.44 -13.79
CA SER A 146 1.24 -5.92 -14.99
C SER A 146 2.20 -6.48 -16.05
N GLN A 147 3.50 -6.19 -15.92
CA GLN A 147 4.52 -6.59 -16.88
C GLN A 147 5.37 -7.78 -16.39
N PHE A 148 5.00 -8.41 -15.28
CA PHE A 148 5.72 -9.58 -14.79
C PHE A 148 5.75 -10.67 -15.87
N ASP A 149 6.95 -11.18 -16.16
CA ASP A 149 7.13 -12.26 -17.12
C ASP A 149 6.79 -13.60 -16.44
N PRO A 150 5.72 -14.29 -16.89
CA PRO A 150 5.34 -15.56 -16.27
C PRO A 150 6.32 -16.70 -16.50
N ALA A 151 7.28 -16.53 -17.40
CA ALA A 151 8.28 -17.55 -17.69
C ALA A 151 9.46 -17.53 -16.71
N HIS A 152 9.55 -16.55 -15.84
CA HIS A 152 10.68 -16.38 -14.91
C HIS A 152 10.27 -16.41 -13.46
#